data_41de79de236d39523cb22411682eaea9
#
_entry.id   41de79de236d39523cb22411682eaea9
#
_cell.length_a   1.000
_cell.length_b   1.000
_cell.length_c   1.000
_cell.angle_alpha   90.00
_cell.angle_beta   90.00
_cell.angle_gamma   90.00
#
_symmetry.space_group_name_H-M   'P 1'
#
loop_
_entity.id
_entity.type
_entity.pdbx_description
1 polymer ?
#
loop_
_entity_poly.entity_id
_entity_poly.type
_entity_poly.pdbx_seq_one_letter_code
_entity_poly.pdbx_strand_id
1 'polypeptide(L)'
;MIISASRRTDIPAFYGEWFFNRIRAGFVDVVNPFNLNQVSRVSLNPKVVDCIVFWTKNAAPIIESLDELKGYKFYFQFTVTPYDADVEPGLLRNQSNSDIIRTFQRLSNKIGRDKVIWRYDPILLSRKHTINWHFDQFAYFADKLAPYTNRCVISFLDLYAKTKHNTQPLGIRDISADEMKLLAQGISQIADGKIEVQSCSEKIDLDEFGISHGACIDREIVEHVIGAKIDIAKDKTQRLECGCMSSVDIGQYDTCTHLCAYCYANFRLQLAAANFSRHNPEATSLFGEIRSDAKITERKMKPLKIVTQPTLF
;
A
#
# COMPACT_ATOMS: atom_id res chain seq x y z
N MET A 1 -11.16 -13.80 4.44
CA MET A 1 -11.11 -12.70 3.43
C MET A 1 -10.01 -11.72 3.78
N ILE A 2 -9.27 -11.24 2.79
CA ILE A 2 -8.24 -10.20 2.97
C ILE A 2 -8.87 -8.83 2.68
N ILE A 3 -8.66 -7.87 3.58
CA ILE A 3 -9.07 -6.46 3.41
C ILE A 3 -7.85 -5.65 2.99
N SER A 4 -7.99 -4.86 1.94
CA SER A 4 -7.01 -3.85 1.49
C SER A 4 -7.43 -2.47 2.02
N ALA A 5 -6.61 -1.90 2.92
CA ALA A 5 -6.88 -0.60 3.55
C ALA A 5 -5.77 0.43 3.26
N SER A 6 -5.56 0.98 2.08
CA SER A 6 -6.13 0.74 0.76
C SER A 6 -5.07 1.07 -0.31
N ARG A 7 -5.21 0.54 -1.53
CA ARG A 7 -4.37 0.95 -2.68
C ARG A 7 -4.84 2.26 -3.34
N ARG A 8 -6.01 2.77 -2.94
CA ARG A 8 -6.65 3.95 -3.56
C ARG A 8 -6.45 5.23 -2.76
N THR A 9 -6.15 5.08 -1.47
CA THR A 9 -5.91 6.20 -0.56
C THR A 9 -5.10 5.74 0.64
N ASP A 10 -4.44 6.67 1.33
CA ASP A 10 -3.70 6.37 2.56
C ASP A 10 -4.63 6.48 3.77
N ILE A 11 -5.29 5.35 4.11
CA ILE A 11 -6.20 5.29 5.26
C ILE A 11 -5.45 5.57 6.57
N PRO A 12 -4.29 4.97 6.84
CA PRO A 12 -3.52 5.27 8.04
C PRO A 12 -3.19 6.75 8.24
N ALA A 13 -2.83 7.45 7.15
CA ALA A 13 -2.42 8.85 7.24
C ALA A 13 -3.59 9.82 7.44
N PHE A 14 -4.76 9.54 6.84
CA PHE A 14 -5.81 10.54 6.71
C PHE A 14 -7.17 10.13 7.24
N TYR A 15 -7.44 8.83 7.36
CA TYR A 15 -8.76 8.28 7.64
C TYR A 15 -8.75 7.28 8.80
N GLY A 16 -7.79 7.42 9.72
CA GLY A 16 -7.62 6.52 10.85
C GLY A 16 -8.85 6.46 11.75
N GLU A 17 -9.41 7.62 12.14
CA GLU A 17 -10.61 7.71 12.96
C GLU A 17 -11.79 7.00 12.29
N TRP A 18 -12.06 7.29 11.02
CA TRP A 18 -13.08 6.62 10.25
C TRP A 18 -12.87 5.10 10.23
N PHE A 19 -11.64 4.67 9.97
CA PHE A 19 -11.33 3.24 9.92
C PHE A 19 -11.67 2.53 11.23
N PHE A 20 -11.27 3.10 12.37
CA PHE A 20 -11.60 2.51 13.67
C PHE A 20 -13.09 2.58 13.98
N ASN A 21 -13.82 3.62 13.56
CA ASN A 21 -15.27 3.67 13.64
C ASN A 21 -15.91 2.53 12.83
N ARG A 22 -15.38 2.22 11.65
CA ARG A 22 -15.86 1.07 10.85
C ARG A 22 -15.51 -0.26 11.46
N ILE A 23 -14.35 -0.41 12.06
CA ILE A 23 -13.96 -1.61 12.83
C ILE A 23 -14.95 -1.86 13.99
N ARG A 24 -15.26 -0.82 14.77
CA ARG A 24 -16.25 -0.92 15.89
C ARG A 24 -17.67 -1.21 15.39
N ALA A 25 -18.06 -0.63 14.27
CA ALA A 25 -19.36 -0.90 13.64
C ALA A 25 -19.45 -2.29 12.98
N GLY A 26 -18.31 -2.92 12.68
CA GLY A 26 -18.24 -4.26 12.10
C GLY A 26 -18.52 -4.33 10.59
N PHE A 27 -18.65 -3.20 9.90
CA PHE A 27 -18.85 -3.14 8.46
C PHE A 27 -18.40 -1.81 7.85
N VAL A 28 -18.20 -1.83 6.53
CA VAL A 28 -17.96 -0.64 5.71
C VAL A 28 -18.73 -0.74 4.40
N ASP A 29 -19.24 0.37 3.91
CA ASP A 29 -19.90 0.48 2.63
C ASP A 29 -18.95 0.99 1.56
N VAL A 30 -18.72 0.19 0.53
CA VAL A 30 -17.82 0.50 -0.57
C VAL A 30 -18.64 0.84 -1.81
N VAL A 31 -18.59 2.10 -2.21
CA VAL A 31 -19.29 2.60 -3.40
C VAL A 31 -18.51 2.15 -4.65
N ASN A 32 -19.24 1.60 -5.64
CA ASN A 32 -18.63 1.24 -6.92
C ASN A 32 -18.21 2.53 -7.67
N PRO A 33 -16.90 2.71 -7.99
CA PRO A 33 -16.42 3.93 -8.63
C PRO A 33 -16.97 4.14 -10.06
N PHE A 34 -17.46 3.08 -10.70
CA PHE A 34 -18.05 3.13 -12.04
C PHE A 34 -19.58 3.22 -12.05
N ASN A 35 -20.22 2.97 -10.89
CA ASN A 35 -21.67 3.05 -10.75
C ASN A 35 -22.05 3.41 -9.30
N LEU A 36 -22.26 4.69 -9.04
CA LEU A 36 -22.55 5.23 -7.71
C LEU A 36 -23.85 4.69 -7.08
N ASN A 37 -24.72 4.07 -7.89
CA ASN A 37 -25.94 3.42 -7.40
C ASN A 37 -25.70 1.99 -6.90
N GLN A 38 -24.48 1.49 -7.00
CA GLN A 38 -24.09 0.17 -6.48
C GLN A 38 -23.14 0.33 -5.29
N VAL A 39 -23.57 -0.19 -4.16
CA VAL A 39 -22.80 -0.18 -2.91
C VAL A 39 -22.64 -1.60 -2.41
N SER A 40 -21.41 -1.96 -2.09
CA SER A 40 -21.09 -3.25 -1.50
C SER A 40 -20.85 -3.08 -0.01
N ARG A 41 -21.72 -3.66 0.84
CA ARG A 41 -21.48 -3.73 2.27
C ARG A 41 -20.51 -4.85 2.59
N VAL A 42 -19.36 -4.49 3.11
CA VAL A 42 -18.27 -5.39 3.43
C VAL A 42 -18.22 -5.60 4.93
N SER A 43 -18.34 -6.83 5.37
CA SER A 43 -18.20 -7.16 6.79
C SER A 43 -16.75 -6.99 7.23
N LEU A 44 -16.54 -6.32 8.37
CA LEU A 44 -15.26 -6.23 9.06
C LEU A 44 -15.21 -7.15 10.29
N ASN A 45 -16.15 -8.09 10.43
CA ASN A 45 -16.13 -9.04 11.55
C ASN A 45 -14.85 -9.88 11.53
N PRO A 46 -14.09 -9.97 12.65
CA PRO A 46 -12.84 -10.73 12.71
C PRO A 46 -12.99 -12.23 12.44
N LYS A 47 -14.21 -12.79 12.50
CA LYS A 47 -14.48 -14.17 12.12
C LYS A 47 -14.39 -14.44 10.61
N VAL A 48 -14.53 -13.40 9.78
CA VAL A 48 -14.47 -13.53 8.31
C VAL A 48 -13.31 -12.77 7.69
N VAL A 49 -12.69 -11.83 8.42
CA VAL A 49 -11.50 -11.10 8.01
C VAL A 49 -10.26 -11.86 8.50
N ASP A 50 -9.52 -12.48 7.59
CA ASP A 50 -8.30 -13.22 7.94
C ASP A 50 -7.11 -12.28 8.09
N CYS A 51 -6.99 -11.24 7.25
CA CYS A 51 -5.89 -10.30 7.29
C CYS A 51 -6.34 -8.92 6.78
N ILE A 52 -5.79 -7.85 7.39
CA ILE A 52 -5.90 -6.48 6.90
C ILE A 52 -4.53 -6.05 6.39
N VAL A 53 -4.46 -5.53 5.18
CA VAL A 53 -3.22 -5.00 4.59
C VAL A 53 -3.35 -3.50 4.48
N PHE A 54 -2.49 -2.77 5.18
CA PHE A 54 -2.42 -1.32 5.12
C PHE A 54 -1.37 -0.87 4.09
N TRP A 55 -1.69 0.15 3.31
CA TRP A 55 -0.73 0.90 2.52
C TRP A 55 -0.62 2.30 3.08
N THR A 56 0.59 2.76 3.33
CA THR A 56 0.79 4.09 3.89
C THR A 56 2.14 4.68 3.53
N LYS A 57 2.20 6.00 3.49
CA LYS A 57 3.42 6.80 3.55
C LYS A 57 3.62 7.45 4.92
N ASN A 58 2.59 7.41 5.77
CA ASN A 58 2.66 7.95 7.13
C ASN A 58 1.68 7.23 8.07
N ALA A 59 2.19 6.31 8.88
CA ALA A 59 1.39 5.59 9.86
C ALA A 59 1.24 6.34 11.20
N ALA A 60 1.92 7.47 11.41
CA ALA A 60 1.94 8.15 12.71
C ALA A 60 0.55 8.39 13.33
N PRO A 61 -0.50 8.78 12.56
CA PRO A 61 -1.81 9.05 13.14
C PRO A 61 -2.50 7.83 13.76
N ILE A 62 -2.16 6.60 13.33
CA ILE A 62 -2.88 5.40 13.81
C ILE A 62 -2.05 4.50 14.71
N ILE A 63 -0.74 4.75 14.89
CA ILE A 63 0.15 3.83 15.64
C ILE A 63 -0.41 3.53 17.03
N GLU A 64 -0.86 4.55 17.76
CA GLU A 64 -1.35 4.37 19.13
C GLU A 64 -2.68 3.61 19.18
N SER A 65 -3.51 3.76 18.16
CA SER A 65 -4.82 3.09 18.07
C SER A 65 -4.75 1.65 17.55
N LEU A 66 -3.58 1.16 17.13
CA LEU A 66 -3.43 -0.22 16.63
C LEU A 66 -3.80 -1.29 17.68
N ASP A 67 -3.80 -0.93 18.96
CA ASP A 67 -4.24 -1.83 20.03
C ASP A 67 -5.74 -2.18 19.93
N GLU A 68 -6.56 -1.37 19.23
CA GLU A 68 -7.95 -1.70 18.94
C GLU A 68 -8.09 -2.88 17.97
N LEU A 69 -7.02 -3.21 17.24
CA LEU A 69 -6.98 -4.33 16.30
C LEU A 69 -6.53 -5.67 16.94
N LYS A 70 -6.58 -5.82 18.27
CA LYS A 70 -6.16 -7.06 18.95
C LYS A 70 -6.84 -8.32 18.42
N GLY A 71 -8.07 -8.21 17.90
CA GLY A 71 -8.82 -9.32 17.29
C GLY A 71 -8.47 -9.60 15.83
N TYR A 72 -7.62 -8.80 15.21
CA TYR A 72 -7.29 -8.89 13.79
C TYR A 72 -5.82 -9.23 13.58
N LYS A 73 -5.54 -9.84 12.42
CA LYS A 73 -4.19 -10.01 11.87
C LYS A 73 -3.99 -8.97 10.80
N PHE A 74 -2.83 -8.31 10.78
CA PHE A 74 -2.56 -7.26 9.82
C PHE A 74 -1.06 -7.05 9.59
N TYR A 75 -0.72 -6.43 8.49
CA TYR A 75 0.61 -5.94 8.19
C TYR A 75 0.56 -4.67 7.34
N PHE A 76 1.70 -4.00 7.22
CA PHE A 76 1.84 -2.73 6.53
C PHE A 76 2.75 -2.85 5.31
N GLN A 77 2.30 -2.29 4.21
CA GLN A 77 3.08 -1.88 3.07
C GLN A 77 3.42 -0.40 3.28
N PHE A 78 4.59 -0.10 3.82
CA PHE A 78 4.98 1.26 4.17
C PHE A 78 5.92 1.83 3.11
N THR A 79 5.44 2.80 2.35
CA THR A 79 6.23 3.47 1.33
C THR A 79 7.12 4.55 1.95
N VAL A 80 8.43 4.39 1.80
CA VAL A 80 9.43 5.40 2.12
C VAL A 80 10.25 5.65 0.88
N THR A 81 10.07 6.82 0.28
CA THR A 81 10.70 7.29 -0.94
C THR A 81 11.47 8.58 -0.67
N PRO A 82 12.55 8.86 -1.41
CA PRO A 82 13.43 10.01 -1.14
C PRO A 82 12.96 11.32 -1.78
N TYR A 83 11.75 11.35 -2.37
CA TYR A 83 11.28 12.47 -3.15
C TYR A 83 10.96 13.68 -2.28
N ASP A 84 11.10 14.85 -2.88
CA ASP A 84 10.80 16.14 -2.25
C ASP A 84 9.34 16.58 -2.47
N ALA A 85 9.04 17.78 -1.99
CA ALA A 85 7.70 18.36 -2.07
C ALA A 85 7.26 18.69 -3.52
N ASP A 86 8.16 18.71 -4.50
CA ASP A 86 7.76 18.88 -5.90
C ASP A 86 7.09 17.60 -6.42
N VAL A 87 7.57 16.44 -5.99
CA VAL A 87 7.04 15.14 -6.37
C VAL A 87 5.94 14.65 -5.40
N GLU A 88 6.10 14.90 -4.09
CA GLU A 88 5.19 14.44 -3.02
C GLU A 88 4.75 15.60 -2.10
N PRO A 89 4.04 16.60 -2.62
CA PRO A 89 3.79 17.87 -1.92
C PRO A 89 2.98 17.72 -0.62
N GLY A 90 2.09 16.76 -0.54
CA GLY A 90 1.27 16.54 0.65
C GLY A 90 1.97 15.75 1.74
N LEU A 91 2.97 14.93 1.39
CA LEU A 91 3.71 14.10 2.35
C LEU A 91 4.63 14.96 3.21
N LEU A 92 5.40 15.84 2.59
CA LEU A 92 6.44 16.64 3.25
C LEU A 92 5.95 18.01 3.76
N ARG A 93 4.65 18.28 3.67
CA ARG A 93 4.10 19.58 4.11
C ARG A 93 4.41 19.88 5.59
N ASN A 94 4.32 18.87 6.46
CA ASN A 94 4.42 19.02 7.90
C ASN A 94 5.41 18.02 8.53
N GLN A 95 6.24 17.35 7.75
CA GLN A 95 7.19 16.34 8.22
C GLN A 95 8.41 16.24 7.30
N SER A 96 9.51 15.78 7.86
CA SER A 96 10.76 15.51 7.15
C SER A 96 10.90 14.00 6.84
N ASN A 97 11.86 13.64 5.98
CA ASN A 97 12.24 12.24 5.80
C ASN A 97 12.68 11.57 7.12
N SER A 98 13.30 12.31 8.03
CA SER A 98 13.67 11.80 9.35
C SER A 98 12.45 11.47 10.21
N ASP A 99 11.33 12.22 10.08
CA ASP A 99 10.08 11.92 10.77
C ASP A 99 9.44 10.64 10.22
N ILE A 100 9.47 10.46 8.89
CA ILE A 100 8.95 9.26 8.23
C ILE A 100 9.75 8.03 8.66
N ILE A 101 11.09 8.12 8.67
CA ILE A 101 11.98 7.05 9.16
C ILE A 101 11.64 6.71 10.62
N ARG A 102 11.53 7.70 11.51
CA ARG A 102 11.16 7.46 12.91
C ARG A 102 9.78 6.80 13.04
N THR A 103 8.83 7.21 12.21
CA THR A 103 7.48 6.61 12.19
C THR A 103 7.54 5.15 11.76
N PHE A 104 8.33 4.83 10.73
CA PHE A 104 8.55 3.44 10.29
C PHE A 104 9.15 2.59 11.42
N GLN A 105 10.20 3.09 12.07
CA GLN A 105 10.88 2.41 13.17
C GLN A 105 9.95 2.19 14.38
N ARG A 106 9.16 3.21 14.75
CA ARG A 106 8.15 3.10 15.84
C ARG A 106 7.09 2.04 15.51
N LEU A 107 6.58 2.05 14.28
CA LEU A 107 5.61 1.06 13.82
C LEU A 107 6.19 -0.35 13.92
N SER A 108 7.39 -0.56 13.38
CA SER A 108 8.06 -1.85 13.41
C SER A 108 8.33 -2.34 14.84
N ASN A 109 8.79 -1.46 15.74
CA ASN A 109 8.98 -1.82 17.14
C ASN A 109 7.67 -2.21 17.84
N LYS A 110 6.54 -1.61 17.43
CA LYS A 110 5.22 -1.91 18.02
C LYS A 110 4.63 -3.22 17.54
N ILE A 111 4.74 -3.53 16.23
CA ILE A 111 4.02 -4.67 15.65
C ILE A 111 4.92 -5.83 15.17
N GLY A 112 6.24 -5.64 15.16
CA GLY A 112 7.24 -6.60 14.67
C GLY A 112 7.71 -6.27 13.25
N ARG A 113 9.02 -6.49 13.00
CA ARG A 113 9.68 -6.18 11.72
C ARG A 113 9.17 -7.02 10.54
N ASP A 114 8.62 -8.18 10.80
CA ASP A 114 8.02 -9.10 9.85
C ASP A 114 6.66 -8.65 9.31
N LYS A 115 6.06 -7.64 9.96
CA LYS A 115 4.76 -7.05 9.59
C LYS A 115 4.86 -5.65 9.00
N VAL A 116 6.05 -5.14 8.78
CA VAL A 116 6.27 -3.85 8.12
C VAL A 116 7.17 -4.04 6.92
N ILE A 117 6.59 -3.97 5.74
CA ILE A 117 7.31 -4.12 4.47
C ILE A 117 7.68 -2.73 3.98
N TRP A 118 8.97 -2.48 3.76
CA TRP A 118 9.41 -1.24 3.14
C TRP A 118 9.12 -1.25 1.64
N ARG A 119 8.53 -0.17 1.13
CA ARG A 119 8.35 0.05 -0.30
C ARG A 119 9.19 1.25 -0.74
N TYR A 120 10.20 0.98 -1.54
CA TYR A 120 10.94 1.99 -2.31
C TYR A 120 10.30 2.07 -3.70
N ASP A 121 9.08 2.61 -3.76
CA ASP A 121 8.14 2.43 -4.86
C ASP A 121 7.26 3.68 -5.04
N PRO A 122 7.22 4.24 -6.26
CA PRO A 122 7.98 3.83 -7.45
C PRO A 122 9.37 4.48 -7.54
N ILE A 123 10.30 3.84 -8.27
CA ILE A 123 11.52 4.47 -8.75
C ILE A 123 11.17 5.29 -9.99
N LEU A 124 11.55 6.56 -10.04
CA LEU A 124 11.36 7.44 -11.20
C LEU A 124 12.66 8.13 -11.59
N LEU A 125 12.86 8.39 -12.87
CA LEU A 125 14.03 9.08 -13.36
C LEU A 125 13.67 10.46 -13.92
N SER A 126 14.52 11.45 -13.57
CA SER A 126 14.48 12.81 -14.10
C SER A 126 15.90 13.39 -14.12
N ARG A 127 16.07 14.66 -14.52
CA ARG A 127 17.37 15.33 -14.41
C ARG A 127 17.89 15.41 -12.96
N LYS A 128 16.99 15.53 -11.99
CA LYS A 128 17.30 15.58 -10.55
C LYS A 128 17.48 14.20 -9.96
N HIS A 129 16.61 13.26 -10.31
CA HIS A 129 16.55 11.92 -9.78
C HIS A 129 17.25 10.98 -10.74
N THR A 130 18.59 10.96 -10.69
CA THR A 130 19.46 10.12 -11.54
C THR A 130 19.63 8.73 -10.93
N ILE A 131 20.20 7.78 -11.68
CA ILE A 131 20.53 6.44 -11.18
C ILE A 131 21.46 6.52 -9.96
N ASN A 132 22.53 7.31 -10.04
CA ASN A 132 23.47 7.47 -8.92
C ASN A 132 22.78 8.10 -7.70
N TRP A 133 21.90 9.08 -7.92
CA TRP A 133 21.11 9.66 -6.83
C TRP A 133 20.25 8.59 -6.16
N HIS A 134 19.63 7.66 -6.92
CA HIS A 134 18.88 6.56 -6.33
C HIS A 134 19.78 5.63 -5.52
N PHE A 135 21.01 5.36 -5.94
CA PHE A 135 21.95 4.53 -5.15
C PHE A 135 22.27 5.19 -3.81
N ASP A 136 22.58 6.48 -3.81
CA ASP A 136 22.88 7.23 -2.58
C ASP A 136 21.68 7.24 -1.63
N GLN A 137 20.47 7.49 -2.17
CA GLN A 137 19.25 7.53 -1.38
C GLN A 137 18.86 6.14 -0.86
N PHE A 138 18.94 5.11 -1.71
CA PHE A 138 18.61 3.75 -1.28
C PHE A 138 19.57 3.27 -0.19
N ALA A 139 20.87 3.53 -0.32
CA ALA A 139 21.85 3.21 0.70
C ALA A 139 21.52 3.89 2.04
N TYR A 140 21.20 5.19 2.01
CA TYR A 140 20.81 5.94 3.21
C TYR A 140 19.59 5.34 3.90
N PHE A 141 18.52 5.03 3.14
CA PHE A 141 17.31 4.44 3.72
C PHE A 141 17.53 2.99 4.16
N ALA A 142 18.27 2.19 3.40
CA ALA A 142 18.58 0.81 3.76
C ALA A 142 19.31 0.74 5.12
N ASP A 143 20.27 1.60 5.38
CA ASP A 143 20.96 1.67 6.67
C ASP A 143 20.03 2.01 7.84
N LYS A 144 18.99 2.81 7.62
CA LYS A 144 18.04 3.23 8.65
C LYS A 144 16.86 2.27 8.84
N LEU A 145 16.47 1.54 7.78
CA LEU A 145 15.24 0.74 7.77
C LEU A 145 15.50 -0.78 7.81
N ALA A 146 16.61 -1.30 7.30
CA ALA A 146 16.89 -2.75 7.28
C ALA A 146 16.83 -3.42 8.67
N PRO A 147 17.23 -2.78 9.79
CA PRO A 147 17.01 -3.36 11.11
C PRO A 147 15.54 -3.56 11.50
N TYR A 148 14.63 -2.84 10.84
CA TYR A 148 13.21 -2.75 11.19
C TYR A 148 12.27 -3.41 10.17
N THR A 149 12.80 -4.08 9.15
CA THR A 149 12.01 -4.82 8.16
C THR A 149 12.82 -5.98 7.60
N ASN A 150 12.14 -7.01 7.11
CA ASN A 150 12.80 -8.14 6.45
C ASN A 150 12.83 -7.99 4.93
N ARG A 151 12.01 -7.08 4.36
CA ARG A 151 11.80 -7.01 2.91
C ARG A 151 11.65 -5.57 2.44
N CYS A 152 12.30 -5.27 1.33
CA CYS A 152 12.08 -4.08 0.52
C CYS A 152 11.41 -4.46 -0.80
N VAL A 153 10.38 -3.72 -1.20
CA VAL A 153 9.73 -3.89 -2.49
C VAL A 153 10.02 -2.68 -3.35
N ILE A 154 10.52 -2.92 -4.57
CA ILE A 154 10.76 -1.86 -5.57
C ILE A 154 9.77 -2.00 -6.73
N SER A 155 9.48 -0.90 -7.41
CA SER A 155 8.88 -0.87 -8.73
C SER A 155 9.38 0.33 -9.52
N PHE A 156 9.31 0.24 -10.84
CA PHE A 156 9.62 1.36 -11.72
C PHE A 156 8.35 2.09 -12.12
N LEU A 157 8.44 3.40 -12.26
CA LEU A 157 7.27 4.21 -12.60
C LEU A 157 6.82 3.94 -14.03
N ASP A 158 5.60 3.43 -14.18
CA ASP A 158 4.89 3.41 -15.45
C ASP A 158 4.22 4.75 -15.73
N LEU A 159 4.59 5.41 -16.81
CA LEU A 159 3.98 6.68 -17.24
C LEU A 159 2.69 6.43 -18.02
N TYR A 160 1.58 6.30 -17.31
CA TYR A 160 0.25 6.31 -17.94
C TYR A 160 -0.08 7.70 -18.53
N ALA A 161 -0.94 7.74 -19.52
CA ALA A 161 -1.40 9.01 -20.12
C ALA A 161 -1.85 10.04 -19.06
N LYS A 162 -2.46 9.56 -17.99
CA LYS A 162 -2.95 10.35 -16.87
C LYS A 162 -1.81 10.91 -15.99
N THR A 163 -0.83 10.11 -15.64
CA THR A 163 0.30 10.51 -14.80
C THR A 163 1.27 11.38 -15.58
N LYS A 164 1.38 11.21 -16.91
CA LYS A 164 2.23 12.04 -17.79
C LYS A 164 1.96 13.53 -17.63
N HIS A 165 0.69 13.94 -17.54
CA HIS A 165 0.34 15.35 -17.38
C HIS A 165 0.92 15.97 -16.10
N ASN A 166 0.88 15.22 -14.98
CA ASN A 166 1.38 15.71 -13.70
C ASN A 166 2.91 15.59 -13.56
N THR A 167 3.52 14.63 -14.25
CA THR A 167 4.96 14.34 -14.15
C THR A 167 5.81 15.08 -15.18
N GLN A 168 5.21 15.49 -16.31
CA GLN A 168 5.91 16.23 -17.38
C GLN A 168 6.60 17.53 -16.90
N PRO A 169 5.96 18.39 -16.08
CA PRO A 169 6.62 19.60 -15.58
C PRO A 169 7.86 19.32 -14.72
N LEU A 170 7.95 18.12 -14.12
CA LEU A 170 9.06 17.67 -13.28
C LEU A 170 10.19 17.02 -14.09
N GLY A 171 10.04 16.94 -15.41
CA GLY A 171 11.01 16.29 -16.30
C GLY A 171 11.15 14.79 -16.05
N ILE A 172 10.12 14.15 -15.46
CA ILE A 172 10.09 12.71 -15.25
C ILE A 172 9.86 12.02 -16.58
N ARG A 173 10.64 10.97 -16.86
CA ARG A 173 10.67 10.26 -18.12
C ARG A 173 10.51 8.75 -17.97
N ASP A 174 10.23 8.08 -19.06
CA ASP A 174 10.26 6.62 -19.13
C ASP A 174 11.66 6.09 -18.79
N ILE A 175 11.71 4.91 -18.19
CA ILE A 175 12.93 4.19 -17.79
C ILE A 175 13.14 3.05 -18.78
N SER A 176 14.31 2.98 -19.41
CA SER A 176 14.64 1.87 -20.32
C SER A 176 14.92 0.57 -19.57
N ALA A 177 14.81 -0.56 -20.28
CA ALA A 177 15.12 -1.87 -19.69
C ALA A 177 16.55 -1.95 -19.16
N ASP A 178 17.53 -1.35 -19.87
CA ASP A 178 18.92 -1.32 -19.43
C ASP A 178 19.10 -0.48 -18.16
N GLU A 179 18.38 0.64 -18.04
CA GLU A 179 18.40 1.46 -16.82
C GLU A 179 17.72 0.74 -15.65
N MET A 180 16.63 0.00 -15.90
CA MET A 180 16.00 -0.84 -14.88
C MET A 180 16.97 -1.93 -14.37
N LYS A 181 17.68 -2.60 -15.26
CA LYS A 181 18.69 -3.59 -14.89
C LYS A 181 19.86 -2.97 -14.12
N LEU A 182 20.35 -1.82 -14.54
CA LEU A 182 21.41 -1.11 -13.83
C LEU A 182 20.98 -0.69 -12.43
N LEU A 183 19.76 -0.17 -12.28
CA LEU A 183 19.16 0.16 -10.98
C LEU A 183 19.01 -1.09 -10.11
N ALA A 184 18.50 -2.19 -10.66
CA ALA A 184 18.33 -3.45 -9.95
C ALA A 184 19.67 -3.99 -9.44
N GLN A 185 20.70 -4.00 -10.28
CA GLN A 185 22.06 -4.45 -9.92
C GLN A 185 22.63 -3.63 -8.75
N GLY A 186 22.58 -2.30 -8.84
CA GLY A 186 23.11 -1.45 -7.78
C GLY A 186 22.32 -1.53 -6.48
N ILE A 187 20.98 -1.58 -6.56
CA ILE A 187 20.10 -1.76 -5.39
C ILE A 187 20.37 -3.10 -4.71
N SER A 188 20.51 -4.18 -5.49
CA SER A 188 20.85 -5.51 -4.96
C SER A 188 22.19 -5.51 -4.23
N GLN A 189 23.23 -4.90 -4.81
CA GLN A 189 24.55 -4.77 -4.17
C GLN A 189 24.49 -3.99 -2.85
N ILE A 190 23.72 -2.91 -2.80
CA ILE A 190 23.54 -2.09 -1.57
C ILE A 190 22.76 -2.86 -0.49
N ALA A 191 21.79 -3.67 -0.91
CA ALA A 191 20.91 -4.44 -0.03
C ALA A 191 21.57 -5.73 0.49
N ASP A 192 22.66 -6.18 -0.14
CA ASP A 192 23.31 -7.47 0.16
C ASP A 192 23.63 -7.61 1.64
N GLY A 193 23.25 -8.75 2.21
CA GLY A 193 23.39 -9.05 3.63
C GLY A 193 22.53 -8.20 4.59
N LYS A 194 21.74 -7.24 4.10
CA LYS A 194 20.93 -6.32 4.92
C LYS A 194 19.44 -6.61 4.85
N ILE A 195 18.89 -6.77 3.65
CA ILE A 195 17.44 -6.86 3.42
C ILE A 195 17.15 -7.58 2.09
N GLU A 196 16.12 -8.42 2.09
CA GLU A 196 15.59 -9.02 0.86
C GLU A 196 14.93 -7.95 -0.01
N VAL A 197 15.27 -7.92 -1.31
CA VAL A 197 14.62 -7.02 -2.28
C VAL A 197 13.75 -7.83 -3.24
N GLN A 198 12.54 -7.35 -3.48
CA GLN A 198 11.62 -7.94 -4.47
C GLN A 198 11.09 -6.86 -5.39
N SER A 199 10.76 -7.22 -6.64
CA SER A 199 10.05 -6.33 -7.56
C SER A 199 8.54 -6.51 -7.45
N CYS A 200 7.76 -5.48 -7.76
CA CYS A 200 6.29 -5.56 -7.73
C CYS A 200 5.70 -5.15 -9.07
N SER A 201 4.99 -6.10 -9.70
CA SER A 201 4.22 -5.85 -10.94
C SER A 201 5.06 -5.37 -12.13
N GLU A 202 6.30 -5.84 -12.21
CA GLU A 202 7.22 -5.54 -13.30
C GLU A 202 7.14 -6.61 -14.40
N LYS A 203 7.36 -6.20 -15.66
CA LYS A 203 7.47 -7.12 -16.80
C LYS A 203 8.90 -7.66 -16.96
N ILE A 204 9.87 -6.88 -16.52
CA ILE A 204 11.27 -7.23 -16.62
C ILE A 204 11.60 -8.27 -15.55
N ASP A 205 12.32 -9.30 -15.96
CA ASP A 205 12.89 -10.29 -15.06
C ASP A 205 14.19 -9.72 -14.46
N LEU A 206 14.29 -9.77 -13.13
CA LEU A 206 15.42 -9.27 -12.35
C LEU A 206 16.06 -10.36 -11.48
N ASP A 207 15.69 -11.63 -11.71
CA ASP A 207 16.21 -12.79 -10.94
C ASP A 207 17.75 -12.91 -11.05
N GLU A 208 18.32 -12.51 -12.19
CA GLU A 208 19.79 -12.46 -12.39
C GLU A 208 20.52 -11.55 -11.37
N PHE A 209 19.80 -10.58 -10.76
CA PHE A 209 20.31 -9.70 -9.71
C PHE A 209 19.85 -10.13 -8.31
N GLY A 210 19.22 -11.29 -8.16
CA GLY A 210 18.67 -11.75 -6.88
C GLY A 210 17.39 -11.01 -6.43
N ILE A 211 16.71 -10.31 -7.35
CA ILE A 211 15.46 -9.59 -7.10
C ILE A 211 14.30 -10.36 -7.72
N SER A 212 13.65 -11.19 -6.93
CA SER A 212 12.51 -11.99 -7.38
C SER A 212 11.23 -11.16 -7.54
N HIS A 213 10.29 -11.68 -8.35
CA HIS A 213 8.95 -11.10 -8.43
C HIS A 213 8.19 -11.34 -7.13
N GLY A 214 7.78 -10.22 -6.49
CA GLY A 214 7.01 -10.22 -5.26
C GLY A 214 5.53 -9.86 -5.47
N ALA A 215 4.84 -9.78 -4.35
CA ALA A 215 3.45 -9.35 -4.30
C ALA A 215 3.17 -8.49 -3.07
N CYS A 216 2.35 -7.44 -3.23
CA CYS A 216 1.98 -6.61 -2.09
C CYS A 216 1.01 -7.35 -1.15
N ILE A 217 0.08 -8.13 -1.71
CA ILE A 217 -0.72 -9.10 -0.96
C ILE A 217 -0.16 -10.47 -1.28
N ASP A 218 0.89 -10.78 -0.57
CA ASP A 218 1.68 -11.99 -0.73
C ASP A 218 1.10 -13.12 0.11
N ARG A 219 1.01 -14.34 -0.47
CA ARG A 219 0.49 -15.51 0.23
C ARG A 219 1.31 -15.86 1.44
N GLU A 220 2.63 -15.88 1.32
CA GLU A 220 3.53 -16.31 2.39
C GLU A 220 3.51 -15.32 3.55
N ILE A 221 3.51 -14.01 3.26
CA ILE A 221 3.37 -12.97 4.29
C ILE A 221 2.04 -13.11 5.02
N VAL A 222 0.93 -13.29 4.27
CA VAL A 222 -0.40 -13.46 4.89
C VAL A 222 -0.42 -14.71 5.75
N GLU A 223 0.05 -15.87 5.24
CA GLU A 223 0.09 -17.13 6.00
C GLU A 223 0.94 -16.99 7.27
N HIS A 224 2.10 -16.33 7.18
CA HIS A 224 2.95 -16.05 8.33
C HIS A 224 2.23 -15.20 9.38
N VAL A 225 1.64 -14.07 8.95
CA VAL A 225 0.94 -13.12 9.84
C VAL A 225 -0.28 -13.74 10.53
N ILE A 226 -1.02 -14.59 9.82
CA ILE A 226 -2.22 -15.25 10.39
C ILE A 226 -1.90 -16.55 11.15
N GLY A 227 -0.70 -17.10 10.93
CA GLY A 227 -0.26 -18.38 11.52
C GLY A 227 -1.02 -19.61 10.98
N ALA A 228 -1.47 -19.57 9.71
CA ALA A 228 -2.23 -20.65 9.08
C ALA A 228 -2.11 -20.61 7.56
N LYS A 229 -2.26 -21.77 6.91
CA LYS A 229 -2.38 -21.86 5.45
C LYS A 229 -3.72 -21.31 4.97
N ILE A 230 -3.74 -20.73 3.77
CA ILE A 230 -4.94 -20.15 3.16
C ILE A 230 -5.22 -20.73 1.78
N ASP A 231 -6.52 -20.85 1.46
CA ASP A 231 -7.01 -21.15 0.11
C ASP A 231 -7.52 -19.86 -0.53
N ILE A 232 -6.70 -19.29 -1.41
CA ILE A 232 -7.01 -18.05 -2.11
C ILE A 232 -6.36 -18.02 -3.49
N ALA A 233 -7.09 -17.54 -4.48
CA ALA A 233 -6.58 -17.34 -5.82
C ALA A 233 -5.90 -15.98 -5.99
N LYS A 234 -5.05 -15.89 -7.02
CA LYS A 234 -4.50 -14.61 -7.52
C LYS A 234 -5.65 -13.66 -7.90
N ASP A 235 -5.45 -12.37 -7.68
CA ASP A 235 -6.42 -11.33 -8.07
C ASP A 235 -6.43 -11.14 -9.60
N LYS A 236 -7.50 -11.57 -10.24
CA LYS A 236 -7.68 -11.48 -11.71
C LYS A 236 -7.99 -10.05 -12.18
N THR A 237 -8.24 -9.11 -11.28
CA THR A 237 -8.54 -7.71 -11.63
C THR A 237 -7.31 -6.83 -11.67
N GLN A 238 -6.15 -7.38 -11.29
CA GLN A 238 -4.85 -6.72 -11.37
C GLN A 238 -4.16 -6.99 -12.71
N ARG A 239 -3.05 -6.29 -12.97
CA ARG A 239 -2.21 -6.54 -14.16
C ARG A 239 -1.73 -7.99 -14.18
N LEU A 240 -1.36 -8.49 -15.36
CA LEU A 240 -0.88 -9.87 -15.53
C LEU A 240 0.36 -10.15 -14.69
N GLU A 241 1.25 -9.17 -14.58
CA GLU A 241 2.51 -9.24 -13.85
C GLU A 241 2.32 -9.14 -12.32
N CYS A 242 1.16 -8.66 -11.86
CA CYS A 242 0.88 -8.54 -10.44
C CYS A 242 0.66 -9.90 -9.79
N GLY A 243 1.47 -10.24 -8.79
CA GLY A 243 1.36 -11.50 -8.02
C GLY A 243 0.34 -11.49 -6.88
N CYS A 244 -0.36 -10.37 -6.65
CA CYS A 244 -1.22 -10.20 -5.47
C CYS A 244 -2.39 -11.19 -5.41
N MET A 245 -2.68 -11.66 -4.19
CA MET A 245 -3.88 -12.44 -3.89
C MET A 245 -5.13 -11.56 -3.90
N SER A 246 -6.30 -12.18 -4.15
CA SER A 246 -7.59 -11.50 -4.15
C SER A 246 -7.88 -10.83 -2.81
N SER A 247 -8.36 -9.59 -2.85
CA SER A 247 -8.70 -8.81 -1.67
C SER A 247 -9.88 -7.88 -1.91
N VAL A 248 -10.43 -7.31 -0.84
CA VAL A 248 -11.46 -6.28 -0.91
C VAL A 248 -10.84 -4.96 -0.52
N ASP A 249 -10.72 -4.04 -1.47
CA ASP A 249 -10.24 -2.68 -1.20
C ASP A 249 -11.38 -1.82 -0.66
N ILE A 250 -11.18 -1.18 0.49
CA ILE A 250 -12.19 -0.37 1.19
C ILE A 250 -11.99 1.15 1.02
N GLY A 251 -10.99 1.57 0.23
CA GLY A 251 -10.76 2.98 -0.06
C GLY A 251 -11.47 3.46 -1.32
N GLN A 252 -11.36 4.75 -1.58
CA GLN A 252 -11.94 5.43 -2.73
C GLN A 252 -10.89 6.23 -3.50
N TYR A 253 -11.10 6.38 -4.81
CA TYR A 253 -10.28 7.25 -5.67
C TYR A 253 -10.50 8.73 -5.32
N ASP A 254 -9.53 9.56 -5.67
CA ASP A 254 -9.57 11.02 -5.45
C ASP A 254 -9.79 11.41 -3.98
N THR A 255 -9.16 10.71 -3.04
CA THR A 255 -9.28 10.99 -1.60
C THR A 255 -7.93 11.10 -0.89
N CYS A 256 -6.82 10.72 -1.54
CA CYS A 256 -5.50 10.77 -0.91
C CYS A 256 -4.87 12.17 -1.03
N THR A 257 -4.59 12.81 0.10
CA THR A 257 -4.01 14.16 0.16
C THR A 257 -2.49 14.20 0.22
N HIS A 258 -1.78 13.09 -0.01
CA HIS A 258 -0.34 13.13 -0.30
C HIS A 258 -0.04 13.83 -1.62
N LEU A 259 -0.98 13.80 -2.57
CA LEU A 259 -0.93 14.53 -3.85
C LEU A 259 0.30 14.20 -4.70
N CYS A 260 0.82 12.97 -4.58
CA CYS A 260 1.99 12.54 -5.34
C CYS A 260 1.77 12.74 -6.85
N ALA A 261 2.73 13.37 -7.55
CA ALA A 261 2.62 13.67 -8.97
C ALA A 261 2.43 12.43 -9.85
N TYR A 262 2.98 11.29 -9.43
CA TYR A 262 2.89 10.01 -10.13
C TYR A 262 1.65 9.17 -9.73
N CYS A 263 0.74 9.71 -8.90
CA CYS A 263 -0.36 8.92 -8.33
C CYS A 263 -1.39 8.52 -9.39
N TYR A 264 -1.65 7.22 -9.49
CA TYR A 264 -2.71 6.69 -10.36
C TYR A 264 -4.10 6.77 -9.71
N ALA A 265 -4.18 6.90 -8.38
CA ALA A 265 -5.43 6.87 -7.63
C ALA A 265 -6.13 8.23 -7.52
N ASN A 266 -5.40 9.33 -7.76
CA ASN A 266 -5.97 10.68 -7.84
C ASN A 266 -6.11 11.11 -9.30
N PHE A 267 -7.36 11.29 -9.76
CA PHE A 267 -7.64 11.78 -11.11
C PHE A 267 -7.36 13.27 -11.25
N ARG A 268 -7.63 14.02 -10.19
CA ARG A 268 -7.36 15.45 -10.09
C ARG A 268 -6.90 15.75 -8.67
N LEU A 269 -5.72 16.33 -8.52
CA LEU A 269 -5.14 16.60 -7.20
C LEU A 269 -6.03 17.55 -6.37
N GLN A 270 -6.64 18.56 -7.00
CA GLN A 270 -7.56 19.50 -6.35
C GLN A 270 -8.83 18.79 -5.81
N LEU A 271 -9.31 17.77 -6.54
CA LEU A 271 -10.48 17.00 -6.14
C LEU A 271 -10.21 16.19 -4.87
N ALA A 272 -9.01 15.62 -4.74
CA ALA A 272 -8.65 14.87 -3.53
C ALA A 272 -8.68 15.75 -2.27
N ALA A 273 -8.17 16.99 -2.35
CA ALA A 273 -8.23 17.93 -1.23
C ALA A 273 -9.67 18.35 -0.90
N ALA A 274 -10.49 18.63 -1.93
CA ALA A 274 -11.90 18.98 -1.75
C ALA A 274 -12.73 17.82 -1.17
N ASN A 275 -12.44 16.60 -1.60
CA ASN A 275 -13.10 15.41 -1.06
C ASN A 275 -12.70 15.16 0.40
N PHE A 276 -11.42 15.32 0.73
CA PHE A 276 -10.96 15.19 2.10
C PHE A 276 -11.61 16.20 3.05
N SER A 277 -11.78 17.46 2.63
CA SER A 277 -12.43 18.49 3.48
C SER A 277 -13.91 18.20 3.78
N ARG A 278 -14.55 17.31 3.02
CA ARG A 278 -15.95 16.87 3.19
C ARG A 278 -16.07 15.48 3.79
N HIS A 279 -14.95 14.90 4.21
CA HIS A 279 -14.96 13.60 4.88
C HIS A 279 -15.67 13.67 6.23
N ASN A 280 -16.47 12.65 6.52
CA ASN A 280 -17.12 12.46 7.81
C ASN A 280 -16.65 11.13 8.43
N PRO A 281 -15.95 11.15 9.57
CA PRO A 281 -15.46 9.93 10.23
C PRO A 281 -16.57 8.95 10.65
N GLU A 282 -17.80 9.43 10.84
CA GLU A 282 -18.94 8.59 11.21
C GLU A 282 -19.65 7.94 10.01
N ALA A 283 -19.36 8.39 8.79
CA ALA A 283 -20.00 7.86 7.60
C ALA A 283 -19.68 6.38 7.37
N THR A 284 -20.62 5.62 6.80
CA THR A 284 -20.40 4.20 6.49
C THR A 284 -19.49 3.98 5.30
N SER A 285 -19.36 4.95 4.38
CA SER A 285 -18.40 5.00 3.28
C SER A 285 -17.26 5.98 3.58
N LEU A 286 -16.08 5.78 2.95
CA LEU A 286 -14.91 6.63 3.20
C LEU A 286 -15.17 8.10 2.84
N PHE A 287 -15.89 8.34 1.78
CA PHE A 287 -16.22 9.69 1.29
C PHE A 287 -17.57 9.71 0.58
N GLY A 288 -18.27 10.84 0.75
CA GLY A 288 -19.56 11.11 0.15
C GLY A 288 -20.71 10.41 0.85
N GLU A 289 -21.91 10.93 0.66
CA GLU A 289 -23.13 10.29 1.12
C GLU A 289 -23.55 9.21 0.14
N ILE A 290 -23.98 8.07 0.68
CA ILE A 290 -24.61 7.03 -0.13
C ILE A 290 -25.95 7.57 -0.60
N ARG A 291 -26.19 7.55 -1.90
CA ARG A 291 -27.45 8.00 -2.50
C ARG A 291 -28.63 7.22 -1.94
N SER A 292 -29.73 7.90 -1.70
CA SER A 292 -30.92 7.27 -1.14
C SER A 292 -31.54 6.19 -2.05
N ASP A 293 -31.30 6.27 -3.35
CA ASP A 293 -31.68 5.28 -4.38
C ASP A 293 -30.63 4.21 -4.65
N ALA A 294 -29.49 4.24 -3.94
CA ALA A 294 -28.42 3.27 -4.15
C ALA A 294 -28.82 1.87 -3.64
N LYS A 295 -28.49 0.86 -4.44
CA LYS A 295 -28.66 -0.54 -4.05
C LYS A 295 -27.46 -0.98 -3.20
N ILE A 296 -27.70 -1.15 -1.91
CA ILE A 296 -26.72 -1.74 -0.99
C ILE A 296 -26.84 -3.26 -1.04
N THR A 297 -25.74 -3.94 -1.31
CA THR A 297 -25.69 -5.41 -1.39
C THR A 297 -24.64 -5.93 -0.42
N GLU A 298 -25.05 -6.85 0.47
CA GLU A 298 -24.12 -7.55 1.36
C GLU A 298 -23.12 -8.36 0.55
N ARG A 299 -21.82 -8.10 0.76
CA ARG A 299 -20.77 -8.87 0.10
C ARG A 299 -20.64 -10.24 0.76
N LYS A 300 -20.77 -11.30 -0.01
CA LYS A 300 -20.50 -12.65 0.47
C LYS A 300 -19.02 -12.77 0.83
N MET A 301 -18.73 -12.99 2.10
CA MET A 301 -17.39 -13.14 2.65
C MET A 301 -17.27 -14.48 3.38
N LYS A 302 -16.13 -15.14 3.21
CA LYS A 302 -15.79 -16.37 3.92
C LYS A 302 -14.35 -16.33 4.42
N PRO A 303 -14.03 -16.99 5.53
CA PRO A 303 -12.65 -17.21 5.93
C PRO A 303 -11.87 -17.97 4.85
N LEU A 304 -10.59 -17.68 4.76
CA LEU A 304 -9.66 -18.30 3.80
C LEU A 304 -8.79 -19.37 4.43
N LYS A 305 -8.74 -19.40 5.77
CA LYS A 305 -7.94 -20.39 6.50
C LYS A 305 -8.37 -21.79 6.12
N ILE A 306 -7.40 -22.62 5.79
CA ILE A 306 -7.61 -24.06 5.61
C ILE A 306 -7.75 -24.66 7.02
N VAL A 307 -8.94 -25.19 7.31
CA VAL A 307 -9.18 -25.94 8.54
C VAL A 307 -8.63 -27.34 8.36
N THR A 308 -7.42 -27.59 8.82
CA THR A 308 -6.92 -28.96 8.96
C THR A 308 -7.71 -29.59 10.10
N GLN A 309 -8.59 -30.54 9.81
CA GLN A 309 -9.13 -31.42 10.86
C GLN A 309 -7.95 -32.10 11.54
N PRO A 310 -7.85 -32.09 12.88
CA PRO A 310 -6.89 -32.94 13.55
C PRO A 310 -7.17 -34.38 13.12
N THR A 311 -6.21 -35.04 12.49
CA THR A 311 -6.27 -36.47 12.30
C THR A 311 -6.29 -37.08 13.70
N LEU A 312 -7.42 -37.62 14.10
CA LEU A 312 -7.55 -38.48 15.24
C LEU A 312 -6.82 -39.80 14.93
N PHE A 313 -5.52 -39.85 15.24
CA PHE A 313 -4.75 -41.08 15.38
C PHE A 313 -3.80 -40.91 16.56
#